data_13b5d996bc01a78954af6f037eeba4d3
#
_entry.id   13b5d996bc01a78954af6f037eeba4d3
#
_cell.length_a   1.000
_cell.length_b   1.000
_cell.length_c   1.000
_cell.angle_alpha   90.00
_cell.angle_beta   90.00
_cell.angle_gamma   90.00
#
_symmetry.space_group_name_H-M   'P 1'
#
loop_
_entity.id
_entity.type
_entity.pdbx_description
1 polymer ?
#
loop_
_entity_poly.entity_id
_entity_poly.type
_entity_poly.pdbx_seq_one_letter_code
_entity_poly.pdbx_strand_id
1 'polypeptide(L)'
;MRIGGLEGFETDVEIPLKYGVDQCVGDTLCTGGIMYGQRVIAEMLNFCKDIREVSEPGAIMLNYSNPNAMATWSCNKYGKVRTIGLCHGEIHGEQQISEVLGIPREELDVICAGINHQTWYI
;
A
#
# COMPACT_ATOMS: atom_id res chain seq x y z
N MET A 1 8.87 5.03 3.98
CA MET A 1 8.93 5.80 5.24
C MET A 1 8.35 4.93 6.35
N ARG A 2 9.08 4.73 7.46
CA ARG A 2 8.60 3.91 8.59
C ARG A 2 8.23 4.83 9.75
N ILE A 3 6.97 5.18 9.85
CA ILE A 3 6.46 6.03 10.93
C ILE A 3 6.27 5.19 12.18
N GLY A 4 6.88 5.58 13.28
CA GLY A 4 6.97 4.80 14.51
C GLY A 4 8.23 3.92 14.62
N GLY A 5 9.11 3.96 13.62
CA GLY A 5 10.37 3.21 13.63
C GLY A 5 10.20 1.69 13.62
N LEU A 6 11.26 0.98 13.96
CA LEU A 6 11.24 -0.48 14.09
C LEU A 6 10.43 -0.92 15.31
N GLU A 7 10.55 -0.23 16.43
CA GLU A 7 9.82 -0.53 17.68
C GLU A 7 8.30 -0.52 17.49
N GLY A 8 7.77 0.48 16.75
CA GLY A 8 6.35 0.53 16.43
C GLY A 8 5.90 -0.65 15.58
N PHE A 9 6.73 -1.08 14.62
CA PHE A 9 6.42 -2.22 13.78
C PHE A 9 6.49 -3.55 14.56
N GLU A 10 7.50 -3.73 15.40
CA GLU A 10 7.61 -4.89 16.29
C GLU A 10 6.39 -5.00 17.19
N THR A 11 5.97 -3.89 17.79
CA THR A 11 4.78 -3.82 18.63
C THR A 11 3.51 -4.22 17.87
N ASP A 12 3.35 -3.78 16.63
CA ASP A 12 2.21 -4.11 15.77
C ASP A 12 2.13 -5.63 15.45
N VAL A 13 3.26 -6.32 15.44
CA VAL A 13 3.34 -7.76 15.25
C VAL A 13 3.18 -8.53 16.56
N GLU A 14 3.91 -8.13 17.60
CA GLU A 14 3.97 -8.87 18.87
C GLU A 14 2.68 -8.81 19.67
N ILE A 15 1.99 -7.67 19.70
CA ILE A 15 0.78 -7.55 20.49
C ILE A 15 -0.31 -8.51 20.00
N PRO A 16 -0.66 -8.57 18.71
CA PRO A 16 -1.64 -9.54 18.24
C PRO A 16 -1.25 -10.99 18.52
N LEU A 17 0.04 -11.34 18.38
CA LEU A 17 0.53 -12.67 18.69
C LEU A 17 0.29 -13.07 20.14
N LYS A 18 0.39 -12.15 21.10
CA LYS A 18 0.08 -12.40 22.52
C LYS A 18 -1.37 -12.80 22.75
N TYR A 19 -2.25 -12.46 21.82
CA TYR A 19 -3.68 -12.81 21.86
C TYR A 19 -4.05 -13.92 20.88
N GLY A 20 -3.06 -14.63 20.34
CA GLY A 20 -3.27 -15.73 19.39
C GLY A 20 -3.73 -15.30 18.02
N VAL A 21 -3.46 -14.04 17.62
CA VAL A 21 -3.79 -13.52 16.31
C VAL A 21 -2.54 -13.52 15.44
N ASP A 22 -2.43 -14.51 14.58
CA ASP A 22 -1.36 -14.57 13.58
C ASP A 22 -1.59 -13.53 12.49
N GLN A 23 -0.50 -12.98 11.97
CA GLN A 23 -0.55 -11.97 10.93
C GLN A 23 0.30 -12.38 9.72
N CYS A 24 -0.29 -12.24 8.53
CA CYS A 24 0.35 -12.61 7.27
C CYS A 24 1.25 -11.48 6.75
N VAL A 25 0.72 -10.28 6.58
CA VAL A 25 1.41 -9.11 6.01
C VAL A 25 1.22 -7.93 6.96
N GLY A 26 2.05 -7.89 8.01
CA GLY A 26 1.85 -7.05 9.18
C GLY A 26 1.94 -5.53 8.93
N ASP A 27 2.49 -5.07 7.81
CA ASP A 27 2.51 -3.67 7.42
C ASP A 27 1.39 -3.26 6.45
N THR A 28 0.56 -4.21 6.02
CA THR A 28 -0.46 -4.00 4.99
C THR A 28 -1.85 -4.42 5.45
N LEU A 29 -1.94 -5.58 6.09
CA LEU A 29 -3.20 -6.23 6.47
C LEU A 29 -3.23 -6.53 7.97
N CYS A 30 -4.36 -7.06 8.43
CA CYS A 30 -4.57 -7.47 9.82
C CYS A 30 -4.54 -6.30 10.81
N THR A 31 -4.50 -6.62 12.08
CA THR A 31 -4.51 -5.64 13.18
C THR A 31 -3.28 -4.74 13.16
N GLY A 32 -2.11 -5.29 12.89
CA GLY A 32 -0.86 -4.53 12.77
C GLY A 32 -0.90 -3.55 11.61
N GLY A 33 -1.41 -3.96 10.45
CA GLY A 33 -1.59 -3.08 9.29
C GLY A 33 -2.55 -1.92 9.58
N ILE A 34 -3.62 -2.16 10.36
CA ILE A 34 -4.55 -1.10 10.79
C ILE A 34 -3.83 -0.11 11.70
N MET A 35 -3.11 -0.58 12.71
CA MET A 35 -2.38 0.28 13.65
C MET A 35 -1.27 1.09 12.95
N TYR A 36 -0.55 0.45 12.04
CA TYR A 36 0.45 1.13 11.22
C TYR A 36 -0.20 2.17 10.30
N GLY A 37 -1.34 1.82 9.69
CA GLY A 37 -2.12 2.74 8.85
C GLY A 37 -2.56 4.00 9.59
N GLN A 38 -3.00 3.89 10.82
CA GLN A 38 -3.38 5.06 11.63
C GLN A 38 -2.21 6.03 11.83
N ARG A 39 -1.01 5.53 12.05
CA ARG A 39 0.19 6.36 12.16
C ARG A 39 0.60 6.98 10.83
N VAL A 40 0.57 6.18 9.76
CA VAL A 40 0.95 6.63 8.41
C VAL A 40 -0.01 7.69 7.87
N ILE A 41 -1.31 7.52 8.08
CA ILE A 41 -2.34 8.44 7.58
C ILE A 41 -2.12 9.85 8.14
N ALA A 42 -1.80 9.99 9.41
CA ALA A 42 -1.56 11.30 10.02
C ALA A 42 -0.46 12.08 9.27
N GLU A 43 0.66 11.42 9.00
CA GLU A 43 1.78 12.04 8.29
C GLU A 43 1.49 12.26 6.80
N MET A 44 0.77 11.35 6.16
CA MET A 44 0.37 11.51 4.77
C MET A 44 -0.55 12.71 4.57
N LEU A 45 -1.41 13.00 5.55
CA LEU A 45 -2.25 14.20 5.51
C LEU A 45 -1.44 15.49 5.70
N ASN A 46 -0.35 15.45 6.48
CA ASN A 46 0.61 16.56 6.57
C ASN A 46 1.28 16.80 5.21
N PHE A 47 1.77 15.75 4.54
CA PHE A 47 2.31 15.89 3.18
C PHE A 47 1.28 16.42 2.19
N CYS A 48 0.03 15.98 2.28
CA CYS A 48 -1.03 16.54 1.44
C CYS A 48 -1.23 18.04 1.66
N LYS A 49 -1.10 18.51 2.90
CA LYS A 49 -1.15 19.94 3.21
C LYS A 49 0.00 20.67 2.52
N ASP A 50 1.23 20.19 2.70
CA ASP A 50 2.42 20.80 2.09
C ASP A 50 2.32 20.81 0.55
N ILE A 51 1.88 19.70 -0.06
CA ILE A 51 1.68 19.63 -1.51
C ILE A 51 0.70 20.71 -1.99
N ARG A 52 -0.42 20.90 -1.29
CA ARG A 52 -1.38 21.95 -1.67
C ARG A 52 -0.85 23.36 -1.50
N GLU A 53 0.09 23.57 -0.58
CA GLU A 53 0.67 24.89 -0.31
C GLU A 53 1.79 25.28 -1.29
N VAL A 54 2.60 24.29 -1.71
CA VAL A 54 3.85 24.59 -2.45
C VAL A 54 3.92 23.98 -3.84
N SER A 55 3.01 23.08 -4.21
CA SER A 55 3.06 22.44 -5.52
C SER A 55 2.18 23.13 -6.54
N GLU A 56 2.47 22.90 -7.82
CA GLU A 56 1.63 23.36 -8.92
C GLU A 56 0.21 22.80 -8.84
N PRO A 57 -0.80 23.59 -9.27
CA PRO A 57 -2.17 23.09 -9.33
C PRO A 57 -2.28 21.82 -10.18
N GLY A 58 -2.93 20.80 -9.64
CA GLY A 58 -3.10 19.53 -10.33
C GLY A 58 -1.96 18.52 -10.13
N ALA A 59 -0.99 18.81 -9.27
CA ALA A 59 0.04 17.85 -8.88
C ALA A 59 -0.57 16.54 -8.42
N ILE A 60 0.04 15.42 -8.82
CA ILE A 60 -0.38 14.06 -8.46
C ILE A 60 0.67 13.46 -7.56
N MET A 61 0.23 12.90 -6.43
CA MET A 61 1.10 12.14 -5.54
C MET A 61 1.08 10.66 -5.91
N LEU A 62 2.25 10.07 -6.09
CA LEU A 62 2.39 8.63 -6.27
C LEU A 62 2.77 8.00 -4.93
N ASN A 63 1.87 7.19 -4.38
CA ASN A 63 2.10 6.51 -3.12
C ASN A 63 2.58 5.08 -3.35
N TYR A 64 3.78 4.78 -2.88
CA TYR A 64 4.39 3.46 -2.93
C TYR A 64 4.67 2.89 -1.52
N SER A 65 4.07 3.48 -0.50
CA SER A 65 4.25 3.06 0.90
C SER A 65 3.03 2.32 1.44
N ASN A 66 3.26 1.44 2.40
CA ASN A 66 2.21 0.68 3.07
C ASN A 66 1.71 1.40 4.34
N PRO A 67 0.47 1.08 4.76
CA PRO A 67 -0.58 0.33 4.06
C PRO A 67 -1.12 1.11 2.86
N ASN A 68 -0.82 0.64 1.66
CA ASN A 68 -1.00 1.43 0.45
C ASN A 68 -2.44 1.91 0.23
N ALA A 69 -3.40 0.99 0.30
CA ALA A 69 -4.82 1.32 0.08
C ALA A 69 -5.34 2.35 1.09
N MET A 70 -5.06 2.16 2.39
CA MET A 70 -5.50 3.08 3.45
C MET A 70 -4.86 4.46 3.30
N ALA A 71 -3.56 4.52 3.03
CA ALA A 71 -2.83 5.77 2.82
C ALA A 71 -3.34 6.52 1.59
N THR A 72 -3.43 5.84 0.45
CA THR A 72 -3.93 6.41 -0.81
C THR A 72 -5.36 6.91 -0.68
N TRP A 73 -6.23 6.12 -0.08
CA TRP A 73 -7.62 6.50 0.16
C TRP A 73 -7.74 7.73 1.05
N SER A 74 -6.97 7.79 2.13
CA SER A 74 -6.99 8.93 3.05
C SER A 74 -6.53 10.23 2.37
N CYS A 75 -5.48 10.17 1.55
CA CYS A 75 -4.99 11.31 0.80
C CYS A 75 -6.03 11.86 -0.18
N ASN A 76 -6.70 10.98 -0.93
CA ASN A 76 -7.76 11.39 -1.85
C ASN A 76 -8.99 11.95 -1.11
N LYS A 77 -9.45 11.28 -0.05
CA LYS A 77 -10.70 11.62 0.64
C LYS A 77 -10.54 12.83 1.55
N TYR A 78 -9.49 12.86 2.34
CA TYR A 78 -9.29 13.87 3.38
C TYR A 78 -8.16 14.85 3.05
N GLY A 79 -7.10 14.36 2.40
CA GLY A 79 -5.95 15.17 1.99
C GLY A 79 -6.24 16.10 0.81
N LYS A 80 -7.27 15.82 0.01
CA LYS A 80 -7.64 16.58 -1.19
C LYS A 80 -6.49 16.74 -2.20
N VAL A 81 -5.61 15.76 -2.25
CA VAL A 81 -4.53 15.62 -3.22
C VAL A 81 -4.78 14.37 -4.04
N ARG A 82 -4.84 14.51 -5.35
CA ARG A 82 -4.98 13.36 -6.25
C ARG A 82 -3.81 12.41 -6.02
N THR A 83 -4.11 11.23 -5.50
CA THR A 83 -3.10 10.25 -5.12
C THR A 83 -3.37 8.93 -5.82
N ILE A 84 -2.33 8.36 -6.42
CA ILE A 84 -2.36 7.04 -7.05
C ILE A 84 -1.49 6.11 -6.23
N GLY A 85 -2.07 5.00 -5.77
CA GLY A 85 -1.34 3.93 -5.08
C GLY A 85 -0.69 3.00 -6.10
N LEU A 86 0.57 2.67 -5.88
CA LEU A 86 1.35 1.78 -6.72
C LEU A 86 1.80 0.57 -5.91
N CYS A 87 1.75 -0.60 -6.53
CA CYS A 87 2.28 -1.83 -5.96
C CYS A 87 2.99 -2.64 -7.05
N HIS A 88 4.13 -3.21 -6.72
CA HIS A 88 4.86 -4.09 -7.64
C HIS A 88 4.33 -5.54 -7.67
N GLY A 89 3.32 -5.85 -6.86
CA GLY A 89 2.67 -7.17 -6.84
C GLY A 89 2.07 -7.56 -8.19
N GLU A 90 1.51 -6.61 -8.91
CA GLU A 90 0.98 -6.80 -10.27
C GLU A 90 2.09 -7.23 -11.23
N ILE A 91 3.18 -6.48 -11.27
CA ILE A 91 4.34 -6.78 -12.13
C ILE A 91 4.94 -8.15 -11.81
N HIS A 92 5.05 -8.50 -10.53
CA HIS A 92 5.56 -9.81 -10.12
C HIS A 92 4.61 -10.95 -10.52
N GLY A 93 3.30 -10.74 -10.42
CA GLY A 93 2.31 -11.72 -10.84
C GLY A 93 2.34 -11.96 -12.35
N GLU A 94 2.38 -10.90 -13.14
CA GLU A 94 2.57 -11.00 -14.59
C GLU A 94 3.85 -11.76 -14.95
N GLN A 95 4.95 -11.46 -14.25
CA GLN A 95 6.23 -12.16 -14.44
C GLN A 95 6.09 -13.67 -14.20
N GLN A 96 5.45 -14.05 -13.09
CA GLN A 96 5.23 -15.46 -12.78
C GLN A 96 4.34 -16.17 -13.82
N ILE A 97 3.30 -15.49 -14.30
CA ILE A 97 2.44 -16.01 -15.37
C ILE A 97 3.23 -16.18 -16.65
N SER A 98 4.02 -15.18 -17.03
CA SER A 98 4.93 -15.21 -18.19
C SER A 98 5.86 -16.43 -18.14
N GLU A 99 6.51 -16.65 -17.01
CA GLU A 99 7.43 -17.78 -16.80
C GLU A 99 6.72 -19.14 -16.91
N VAL A 100 5.52 -19.26 -16.32
CA VAL A 100 4.76 -20.52 -16.36
C VAL A 100 4.22 -20.82 -17.75
N LEU A 101 3.75 -19.82 -18.47
CA LEU A 101 3.20 -19.97 -19.82
C LEU A 101 4.27 -20.02 -20.91
N GLY A 102 5.49 -19.57 -20.62
CA GLY A 102 6.57 -19.43 -21.61
C GLY A 102 6.29 -18.35 -22.65
N ILE A 103 5.50 -17.34 -22.30
CA ILE A 103 5.11 -16.21 -23.15
C ILE A 103 5.81 -14.95 -22.63
N PRO A 104 6.44 -14.13 -23.49
CA PRO A 104 7.01 -12.85 -23.07
C PRO A 104 5.98 -11.98 -22.36
N ARG A 105 6.39 -11.30 -21.29
CA ARG A 105 5.47 -10.46 -20.48
C ARG A 105 4.78 -9.38 -21.32
N GLU A 106 5.48 -8.85 -22.32
CA GLU A 106 4.98 -7.81 -23.22
C GLU A 106 3.84 -8.32 -24.14
N GLU A 107 3.66 -9.62 -24.24
CA GLU A 107 2.58 -10.26 -24.99
C GLU A 107 1.40 -10.67 -24.10
N LEU A 108 1.51 -10.49 -22.78
CA LEU A 108 0.43 -10.76 -21.86
C LEU A 108 -0.52 -9.55 -21.80
N ASP A 109 -1.79 -9.82 -21.97
CA ASP A 109 -2.87 -8.85 -21.74
C ASP A 109 -3.71 -9.35 -20.57
N VAL A 110 -3.46 -8.83 -19.39
CA VAL A 110 -4.07 -9.30 -18.15
C VAL A 110 -4.72 -8.15 -17.38
N ILE A 111 -5.84 -8.46 -16.77
CA ILE A 111 -6.52 -7.56 -15.83
C ILE A 111 -6.29 -8.06 -14.41
N CYS A 112 -5.72 -7.22 -13.60
CA CYS A 112 -5.50 -7.47 -12.18
C CYS A 112 -6.74 -7.08 -11.38
N ALA A 113 -7.43 -8.03 -10.76
CA ALA A 113 -8.65 -7.78 -10.00
C ALA A 113 -8.64 -8.48 -8.64
N GLY A 114 -9.02 -7.78 -7.58
CA GLY A 114 -9.05 -8.34 -6.23
C GLY A 114 -8.63 -7.35 -5.16
N ILE A 115 -8.12 -7.89 -4.07
CA ILE A 115 -7.57 -7.12 -2.96
C ILE A 115 -6.07 -7.40 -2.80
N ASN A 116 -5.35 -6.50 -2.14
CA ASN A 116 -3.91 -6.66 -1.97
C ASN A 116 -3.57 -8.00 -1.33
N HIS A 117 -2.60 -8.66 -1.94
CA HIS A 117 -2.09 -10.00 -1.75
C HIS A 117 -3.09 -11.13 -2.06
N GLN A 118 -4.27 -10.81 -2.58
CA GLN A 118 -5.26 -11.82 -3.01
C GLN A 118 -5.90 -11.35 -4.32
N THR A 119 -5.10 -11.41 -5.38
CA THR A 119 -5.43 -10.88 -6.70
C THR A 119 -5.70 -12.00 -7.70
N TRP A 120 -6.68 -11.80 -8.52
CA TRP A 120 -6.97 -12.62 -9.70
C TRP A 120 -6.36 -11.95 -10.93
N TYR A 121 -5.79 -12.75 -11.80
CA TYR A 121 -5.32 -12.36 -13.12
C TYR A 121 -6.25 -12.97 -14.15
N ILE A 122 -6.89 -12.13 -14.95
CA ILE A 122 -7.93 -12.51 -15.92
C ILE A 122 -7.47 -12.09 -17.31
#